data_4e7c079f2730f6a087e3c30e87fd6db1
#
_entry.id   4e7c079f2730f6a087e3c30e87fd6db1
#
_cell.length_a   1.000
_cell.length_b   1.000
_cell.length_c   1.000
_cell.angle_alpha   90.00
_cell.angle_beta   90.00
_cell.angle_gamma   90.00
#
_symmetry.space_group_name_H-M   'P 1'
#
loop_
_entity.id
_entity.type
_entity.pdbx_description
1 polymer ?
#
loop_
_entity_poly.entity_id
_entity_poly.type
_entity_poly.pdbx_seq_one_letter_code
_entity_poly.pdbx_strand_id
1 'polypeptide(L)'
;MFGIHETSGAYIDDSLIAVLATLSSFGKLVDIGLLAIIGFSMFRCENITVLVKGKKAMIFDQSLQAYLYEVDDVLVAWEEKPNGNFEVEAQLLASNYHKNRSRILAFILPHLQEFYGYFTDEEATEKLGKPIIEPERQTVTYCDQTFDDIHIFSFDYQGQDFEILENFAIDG
;
A
#
# COMPACT_ATOMS: atom_id res chain seq x y z
N MET A 1 -36.92 -3.12 48.03
CA MET A 1 -35.46 -3.15 47.98
C MET A 1 -35.05 -3.06 46.52
N PHE A 2 -34.76 -1.86 46.03
CA PHE A 2 -34.58 -1.56 44.61
C PHE A 2 -33.10 -1.54 44.31
N GLY A 3 -32.70 -2.36 43.34
CA GLY A 3 -31.34 -2.39 42.78
C GLY A 3 -31.16 -1.30 41.70
N ILE A 4 -30.06 -0.60 41.81
CA ILE A 4 -29.69 0.52 40.96
C ILE A 4 -28.95 -0.05 39.73
N HIS A 5 -29.42 0.28 38.52
CA HIS A 5 -28.75 0.00 37.24
C HIS A 5 -27.68 1.07 37.03
N GLU A 6 -26.44 0.69 37.03
CA GLU A 6 -25.33 1.54 36.53
C GLU A 6 -25.31 1.53 35.01
N THR A 7 -25.49 2.69 34.42
CA THR A 7 -25.26 2.95 32.99
C THR A 7 -23.80 3.22 32.78
N SER A 8 -23.15 2.35 31.96
CA SER A 8 -21.79 2.56 31.51
C SER A 8 -21.73 3.76 30.54
N GLY A 9 -21.19 4.87 31.01
CA GLY A 9 -20.85 6.02 30.18
C GLY A 9 -19.69 5.68 29.27
N ALA A 10 -19.89 5.82 27.95
CA ALA A 10 -18.83 5.75 26.97
C ALA A 10 -17.87 6.94 27.18
N TYR A 11 -16.63 6.63 27.51
CA TYR A 11 -15.55 7.61 27.63
C TYR A 11 -15.10 7.97 26.22
N ILE A 12 -15.44 9.18 25.78
CA ILE A 12 -14.90 9.72 24.51
C ILE A 12 -13.57 10.36 24.85
N ASP A 13 -12.50 9.83 24.26
CA ASP A 13 -11.13 10.31 24.43
C ASP A 13 -10.99 11.71 23.82
N ASP A 14 -10.45 12.65 24.60
CA ASP A 14 -10.24 14.05 24.21
C ASP A 14 -9.35 14.23 22.97
N SER A 15 -8.62 13.18 22.57
CA SER A 15 -7.83 13.15 21.33
C SER A 15 -8.70 13.16 20.07
N LEU A 16 -9.92 12.63 20.12
CA LEU A 16 -10.86 12.60 18.99
C LEU A 16 -11.47 13.99 18.71
N ILE A 17 -11.61 14.82 19.74
CA ILE A 17 -12.15 16.17 19.62
C ILE A 17 -11.15 17.11 18.94
N ALA A 18 -9.85 16.92 19.16
CA ALA A 18 -8.81 17.73 18.55
C ALA A 18 -8.67 17.49 17.03
N VAL A 19 -8.95 16.28 16.54
CA VAL A 19 -8.91 15.94 15.11
C VAL A 19 -10.11 16.54 14.35
N LEU A 20 -11.28 16.59 14.96
CA LEU A 20 -12.49 17.18 14.36
C LEU A 20 -12.41 18.72 14.28
N ALA A 21 -11.70 19.37 15.19
CA ALA A 21 -11.55 20.83 15.20
C ALA A 21 -10.60 21.35 14.10
N THR A 22 -9.61 20.55 13.67
CA THR A 22 -8.68 20.94 12.59
C THR A 22 -9.27 20.78 11.19
N LEU A 23 -10.26 19.91 11.00
CA LEU A 23 -10.94 19.72 9.71
C LEU A 23 -11.99 20.80 9.42
N SER A 24 -12.48 21.55 10.41
CA SER A 24 -13.49 22.60 10.21
C SER A 24 -12.94 23.92 9.67
N SER A 25 -11.61 24.09 9.66
CA SER A 25 -10.97 25.36 9.24
C SER A 25 -10.67 25.46 7.73
N PHE A 26 -10.84 24.39 6.96
CA PHE A 26 -10.57 24.38 5.50
C PHE A 26 -11.81 24.30 4.61
N GLY A 27 -13.00 24.51 5.14
CA GLY A 27 -14.25 24.51 4.40
C GLY A 27 -14.68 25.87 3.91
N LYS A 28 -14.14 26.37 2.80
CA LYS A 28 -14.81 27.40 1.98
C LYS A 28 -14.70 27.10 0.50
N LEU A 29 -15.86 26.79 -0.04
CA LEU A 29 -16.34 26.93 -1.42
C LEU A 29 -15.40 26.51 -2.57
N VAL A 30 -15.75 25.42 -3.24
CA VAL A 30 -15.80 25.40 -4.70
C VAL A 30 -17.10 24.73 -5.16
N ASP A 31 -17.78 25.44 -6.02
CA ASP A 31 -19.10 25.24 -6.60
C ASP A 31 -19.14 23.98 -7.50
N ILE A 32 -20.27 23.28 -7.46
CA ILE A 32 -20.50 22.06 -8.21
C ILE A 32 -20.88 22.43 -9.65
N GLY A 33 -19.93 22.27 -10.57
CA GLY A 33 -20.16 22.28 -12.01
C GLY A 33 -20.19 20.86 -12.56
N LEU A 34 -21.38 20.41 -12.91
CA LEU A 34 -21.71 19.18 -13.62
C LEU A 34 -20.99 19.09 -14.97
N LEU A 35 -20.14 18.09 -15.19
CA LEU A 35 -19.82 17.58 -16.54
C LEU A 35 -19.39 16.12 -16.46
N ALA A 36 -20.32 15.26 -16.91
CA ALA A 36 -20.05 13.87 -17.20
C ALA A 36 -19.26 13.79 -18.52
N ILE A 37 -18.06 13.23 -18.49
CA ILE A 37 -17.35 12.72 -19.67
C ILE A 37 -16.63 11.42 -19.28
N ILE A 38 -17.23 10.33 -19.73
CA ILE A 38 -16.68 9.09 -20.33
C ILE A 38 -15.21 8.77 -19.98
N GLY A 39 -15.05 7.74 -19.18
CA GLY A 39 -14.17 6.60 -19.30
C GLY A 39 -12.72 6.82 -19.75
N PHE A 40 -11.84 6.98 -18.80
CA PHE A 40 -10.51 6.35 -18.80
C PHE A 40 -10.14 6.11 -17.33
N SER A 41 -10.17 4.86 -16.94
CA SER A 41 -9.75 4.44 -15.60
C SER A 41 -8.22 4.54 -15.55
N MET A 42 -7.70 5.73 -15.28
CA MET A 42 -6.35 5.88 -14.78
C MET A 42 -6.37 5.42 -13.33
N PHE A 43 -5.88 4.24 -13.08
CA PHE A 43 -5.59 3.75 -11.73
C PHE A 43 -4.48 4.64 -11.14
N ARG A 44 -4.88 5.67 -10.45
CA ARG A 44 -3.98 6.47 -9.63
C ARG A 44 -4.04 5.88 -8.24
N CYS A 45 -2.97 5.20 -7.82
CA CYS A 45 -2.75 4.90 -6.41
C CYS A 45 -2.63 6.23 -5.66
N GLU A 46 -3.71 6.69 -5.02
CA GLU A 46 -3.63 7.86 -4.15
C GLU A 46 -3.00 7.45 -2.82
N ASN A 47 -1.88 8.08 -2.50
CA ASN A 47 -1.14 7.88 -1.25
C ASN A 47 -2.05 8.01 -0.03
N ILE A 48 -2.42 6.89 0.59
CA ILE A 48 -3.06 6.88 1.90
C ILE A 48 -2.00 6.62 2.96
N THR A 49 -1.32 7.67 3.41
CA THR A 49 -0.46 7.60 4.59
C THR A 49 -1.30 7.83 5.84
N VAL A 50 -1.85 6.76 6.41
CA VAL A 50 -2.48 6.82 7.73
C VAL A 50 -1.42 6.52 8.78
N LEU A 51 -0.77 7.56 9.30
CA LEU A 51 0.10 7.47 10.47
C LEU A 51 -0.76 7.34 11.75
N VAL A 52 -1.13 6.12 12.10
CA VAL A 52 -1.65 5.81 13.43
C VAL A 52 -0.51 5.26 14.27
N LYS A 53 -0.02 6.04 15.24
CA LYS A 53 0.88 5.57 16.31
C LYS A 53 0.10 4.63 17.23
N GLY A 54 0.10 3.34 16.89
CA GLY A 54 -0.63 2.28 17.58
C GLY A 54 -0.61 1.06 16.67
N LYS A 55 -0.91 -0.12 17.11
CA LYS A 55 -0.92 -1.36 16.30
C LYS A 55 -1.31 -1.08 14.86
N LYS A 56 -0.41 -1.39 13.91
CA LYS A 56 -0.71 -1.27 12.48
C LYS A 56 -2.01 -2.03 12.22
N ALA A 57 -3.03 -1.34 11.73
CA ALA A 57 -4.33 -1.95 11.46
C ALA A 57 -4.38 -2.37 9.98
N MET A 58 -4.98 -3.51 9.72
CA MET A 58 -5.34 -3.89 8.37
C MET A 58 -6.43 -2.95 7.84
N ILE A 59 -6.28 -2.46 6.63
CA ILE A 59 -7.24 -1.59 5.95
C ILE A 59 -7.73 -2.28 4.67
N PHE A 60 -8.98 -2.01 4.27
CA PHE A 60 -9.48 -2.39 2.95
C PHE A 60 -9.29 -1.19 2.00
N ASP A 61 -8.52 -1.40 0.94
CA ASP A 61 -8.32 -0.41 -0.11
C ASP A 61 -9.33 -0.62 -1.24
N GLN A 62 -10.13 0.42 -1.52
CA GLN A 62 -11.20 0.33 -2.52
C GLN A 62 -10.67 0.36 -3.95
N SER A 63 -9.54 0.99 -4.20
CA SER A 63 -8.94 1.07 -5.54
C SER A 63 -8.28 -0.24 -5.93
N LEU A 64 -7.59 -0.87 -5.00
CA LEU A 64 -6.96 -2.18 -5.21
C LEU A 64 -7.93 -3.35 -4.99
N GLN A 65 -9.11 -3.11 -4.40
CA GLN A 65 -10.07 -4.14 -3.99
C GLN A 65 -9.42 -5.22 -3.11
N ALA A 66 -8.51 -4.83 -2.23
CA ALA A 66 -7.68 -5.71 -1.42
C ALA A 66 -7.58 -5.25 0.04
N TYR A 67 -7.33 -6.19 0.94
CA TYR A 67 -6.97 -5.93 2.32
C TYR A 67 -5.47 -5.71 2.42
N LEU A 68 -5.05 -4.54 2.90
CA LEU A 68 -3.65 -4.14 3.01
C LEU A 68 -3.18 -4.16 4.46
N TYR A 69 -1.99 -4.68 4.67
CA TYR A 69 -1.27 -4.59 5.93
C TYR A 69 0.15 -4.12 5.68
N GLU A 70 0.54 -3.04 6.34
CA GLU A 70 1.87 -2.47 6.20
C GLU A 70 2.81 -2.98 7.29
N VAL A 71 3.97 -3.46 6.89
CA VAL A 71 5.04 -3.90 7.77
C VAL A 71 6.40 -3.61 7.15
N ASP A 72 7.29 -2.92 7.90
CA ASP A 72 8.68 -2.64 7.49
C ASP A 72 8.80 -2.05 6.06
N ASP A 73 7.99 -1.03 5.74
CA ASP A 73 7.91 -0.37 4.44
C ASP A 73 7.50 -1.28 3.25
N VAL A 74 6.87 -2.40 3.55
CA VAL A 74 6.24 -3.30 2.59
C VAL A 74 4.75 -3.32 2.85
N LEU A 75 3.94 -3.26 1.79
CA LEU A 75 2.51 -3.54 1.84
C LEU A 75 2.29 -5.00 1.45
N VAL A 76 1.52 -5.74 2.25
CA VAL A 76 1.05 -7.08 1.88
C VAL A 76 -0.44 -6.98 1.62
N ALA A 77 -0.87 -7.49 0.48
CA ALA A 77 -2.24 -7.39 -0.02
C ALA A 77 -2.88 -8.78 -0.15
N TRP A 78 -4.14 -8.91 0.26
CA TRP A 78 -4.96 -10.10 0.10
C TRP A 78 -6.29 -9.73 -0.55
N GLU A 79 -6.76 -10.54 -1.50
CA GLU A 79 -8.08 -10.34 -2.14
C GLU A 79 -9.22 -10.54 -1.13
N GLU A 80 -9.11 -11.55 -0.28
CA GLU A 80 -10.04 -11.80 0.80
C GLU A 80 -9.44 -11.40 2.14
N LYS A 81 -10.30 -11.04 3.10
CA LYS A 81 -9.86 -10.72 4.45
C LYS A 81 -9.15 -11.92 5.09
N PRO A 82 -7.83 -11.85 5.31
CA PRO A 82 -7.09 -12.96 5.84
C PRO A 82 -7.50 -13.29 7.29
N ASN A 83 -7.46 -14.56 7.62
CA ASN A 83 -7.77 -15.07 8.94
C ASN A 83 -6.48 -15.46 9.69
N GLY A 84 -6.54 -15.48 11.02
CA GLY A 84 -5.49 -16.06 11.85
C GLY A 84 -4.20 -15.25 11.91
N ASN A 85 -3.09 -15.84 11.46
CA ASN A 85 -1.74 -15.30 11.71
C ASN A 85 -1.20 -14.44 10.54
N PHE A 86 -2.06 -13.70 9.84
CA PHE A 86 -1.63 -12.85 8.70
C PHE A 86 -0.49 -11.88 9.06
N GLU A 87 -0.43 -11.39 10.31
CA GLU A 87 0.65 -10.52 10.77
C GLU A 87 2.01 -11.23 10.71
N VAL A 88 2.05 -12.52 11.07
CA VAL A 88 3.28 -13.34 11.01
C VAL A 88 3.67 -13.61 9.56
N GLU A 89 2.70 -13.92 8.71
CA GLU A 89 2.92 -14.11 7.27
C GLU A 89 3.47 -12.83 6.62
N ALA A 90 2.83 -11.69 6.87
CA ALA A 90 3.27 -10.39 6.37
C ALA A 90 4.69 -10.05 6.83
N GLN A 91 5.01 -10.29 8.12
CA GLN A 91 6.33 -10.04 8.67
C GLN A 91 7.39 -10.93 7.99
N LEU A 92 7.06 -12.20 7.72
CA LEU A 92 7.97 -13.13 7.04
C LEU A 92 8.21 -12.66 5.59
N LEU A 93 7.16 -12.33 4.85
CA LEU A 93 7.26 -11.84 3.47
C LEU A 93 8.08 -10.55 3.38
N ALA A 94 7.82 -9.58 4.24
CA ALA A 94 8.59 -8.33 4.29
C ALA A 94 10.07 -8.58 4.60
N SER A 95 10.37 -9.43 5.60
CA SER A 95 11.74 -9.81 5.97
C SER A 95 12.46 -10.49 4.80
N ASN A 96 11.79 -11.41 4.10
CA ASN A 96 12.35 -12.12 2.96
C ASN A 96 12.54 -11.20 1.75
N TYR A 97 11.61 -10.28 1.51
CA TYR A 97 11.76 -9.25 0.48
C TYR A 97 13.02 -8.41 0.74
N HIS A 98 13.19 -7.88 1.95
CA HIS A 98 14.37 -7.07 2.30
C HIS A 98 15.68 -7.85 2.19
N LYS A 99 15.70 -9.11 2.65
CA LYS A 99 16.85 -10.01 2.52
C LYS A 99 17.26 -10.23 1.07
N ASN A 100 16.29 -10.29 0.16
CA ASN A 100 16.51 -10.55 -1.27
C ASN A 100 16.52 -9.29 -2.14
N ARG A 101 16.45 -8.10 -1.54
CA ARG A 101 16.33 -6.83 -2.25
C ARG A 101 17.38 -6.63 -3.35
N SER A 102 18.66 -6.94 -3.07
CA SER A 102 19.72 -6.78 -4.06
C SER A 102 19.52 -7.69 -5.28
N ARG A 103 19.00 -8.92 -5.07
CA ARG A 103 18.69 -9.84 -6.16
C ARG A 103 17.46 -9.37 -6.95
N ILE A 104 16.44 -8.86 -6.27
CA ILE A 104 15.25 -8.29 -6.89
C ILE A 104 15.64 -7.10 -7.76
N LEU A 105 16.46 -6.17 -7.24
CA LEU A 105 16.97 -5.05 -8.00
C LEU A 105 17.77 -5.50 -9.22
N ALA A 106 18.70 -6.46 -9.06
CA ALA A 106 19.49 -6.98 -10.18
C ALA A 106 18.61 -7.61 -11.28
N PHE A 107 17.44 -8.14 -10.92
CA PHE A 107 16.46 -8.65 -11.87
C PHE A 107 15.69 -7.52 -12.58
N ILE A 108 15.25 -6.50 -11.86
CA ILE A 108 14.41 -5.41 -12.38
C ILE A 108 15.24 -4.40 -13.20
N LEU A 109 16.44 -4.05 -12.74
CA LEU A 109 17.25 -2.96 -13.29
C LEU A 109 17.47 -3.01 -14.80
N PRO A 110 17.84 -4.15 -15.43
CA PRO A 110 18.04 -4.21 -16.87
C PRO A 110 16.81 -3.79 -17.68
N HIS A 111 15.62 -4.17 -17.22
CA HIS A 111 14.36 -3.84 -17.86
C HIS A 111 14.03 -2.35 -17.73
N LEU A 112 14.22 -1.80 -16.53
CA LEU A 112 13.99 -0.37 -16.30
C LEU A 112 14.99 0.50 -17.06
N GLN A 113 16.27 0.08 -17.12
CA GLN A 113 17.30 0.81 -17.87
C GLN A 113 17.06 0.79 -19.38
N GLU A 114 16.51 -0.30 -19.92
CA GLU A 114 16.10 -0.36 -21.33
C GLU A 114 15.01 0.68 -21.65
N PHE A 115 14.09 0.91 -20.72
CA PHE A 115 12.93 1.78 -20.92
C PHE A 115 13.20 3.25 -20.56
N TYR A 116 13.91 3.49 -19.43
CA TYR A 116 14.11 4.84 -18.86
C TYR A 116 15.55 5.35 -18.96
N GLY A 117 16.48 4.55 -19.46
CA GLY A 117 17.91 4.90 -19.49
C GLY A 117 18.65 4.51 -18.22
N TYR A 118 19.92 4.93 -18.13
CA TYR A 118 20.80 4.52 -17.03
C TYR A 118 20.50 5.25 -15.71
N PHE A 119 20.51 4.51 -14.61
CA PHE A 119 20.48 4.98 -13.23
C PHE A 119 21.16 3.96 -12.30
N THR A 120 21.54 4.40 -11.11
CA THR A 120 22.17 3.55 -10.09
C THR A 120 21.15 2.71 -9.32
N ASP A 121 21.63 1.73 -8.56
CA ASP A 121 20.80 0.91 -7.67
C ASP A 121 20.09 1.76 -6.61
N GLU A 122 20.77 2.79 -6.08
CA GLU A 122 20.23 3.72 -5.10
C GLU A 122 19.08 4.55 -5.71
N GLU A 123 19.31 5.12 -6.89
CA GLU A 123 18.28 5.89 -7.61
C GLU A 123 17.08 5.02 -7.99
N ALA A 124 17.31 3.78 -8.43
CA ALA A 124 16.24 2.82 -8.70
C ALA A 124 15.44 2.50 -7.46
N THR A 125 16.13 2.25 -6.35
CA THR A 125 15.52 1.95 -5.06
C THR A 125 14.61 3.08 -4.58
N GLU A 126 15.07 4.32 -4.68
CA GLU A 126 14.30 5.51 -4.29
C GLU A 126 13.07 5.69 -5.19
N LYS A 127 13.25 5.49 -6.50
CA LYS A 127 12.19 5.70 -7.48
C LYS A 127 11.15 4.59 -7.54
N LEU A 128 11.48 3.35 -7.19
CA LEU A 128 10.52 2.24 -7.16
C LEU A 128 9.40 2.45 -6.13
N GLY A 129 9.71 3.16 -5.04
CA GLY A 129 8.75 3.37 -3.98
C GLY A 129 8.48 2.10 -3.16
N LYS A 130 7.27 2.01 -2.59
CA LYS A 130 6.90 0.94 -1.67
C LYS A 130 6.35 -0.28 -2.44
N PRO A 131 6.88 -1.50 -2.19
CA PRO A 131 6.36 -2.70 -2.83
C PRO A 131 5.02 -3.12 -2.21
N ILE A 132 4.14 -3.64 -3.05
CA ILE A 132 2.92 -4.35 -2.69
C ILE A 132 3.15 -5.82 -3.01
N ILE A 133 3.13 -6.70 -2.02
CA ILE A 133 3.29 -8.14 -2.19
C ILE A 133 1.93 -8.81 -2.09
N GLU A 134 1.53 -9.54 -3.12
CA GLU A 134 0.30 -10.32 -3.21
C GLU A 134 0.65 -11.82 -3.09
N PRO A 135 0.58 -12.43 -1.89
CA PRO A 135 1.05 -13.80 -1.70
C PRO A 135 0.19 -14.85 -2.43
N GLU A 136 -1.09 -14.59 -2.63
CA GLU A 136 -2.01 -15.49 -3.34
C GLU A 136 -1.70 -15.56 -4.84
N ARG A 137 -1.23 -14.45 -5.42
CA ARG A 137 -0.83 -14.35 -6.82
C ARG A 137 0.67 -14.57 -7.04
N GLN A 138 1.43 -14.55 -5.96
CA GLN A 138 2.89 -14.56 -6.00
C GLN A 138 3.45 -13.40 -6.85
N THR A 139 2.90 -12.21 -6.70
CA THR A 139 3.26 -11.02 -7.48
C THR A 139 3.74 -9.91 -6.54
N VAL A 140 4.72 -9.14 -7.00
CA VAL A 140 5.14 -7.87 -6.38
C VAL A 140 4.84 -6.75 -7.34
N THR A 141 4.16 -5.70 -6.85
CA THR A 141 3.78 -4.53 -7.63
C THR A 141 4.33 -3.25 -7.01
N TYR A 142 4.77 -2.30 -7.83
CA TYR A 142 5.17 -0.95 -7.45
C TYR A 142 4.23 0.05 -8.11
N CYS A 143 3.24 0.51 -7.34
CA CYS A 143 2.28 1.52 -7.80
C CYS A 143 2.79 2.95 -7.56
N ASP A 144 3.58 3.16 -6.49
CA ASP A 144 4.07 4.48 -6.06
C ASP A 144 5.43 4.84 -6.69
N GLN A 145 5.77 4.21 -7.82
CA GLN A 145 6.99 4.49 -8.53
C GLN A 145 7.01 5.95 -9.05
N THR A 146 8.21 6.52 -9.18
CA THR A 146 8.44 7.91 -9.60
C THR A 146 9.34 8.04 -10.82
N PHE A 147 9.44 6.99 -11.64
CA PHE A 147 10.09 7.07 -12.95
C PHE A 147 9.27 7.91 -13.93
N ASP A 148 7.94 7.73 -13.86
CA ASP A 148 6.94 8.54 -14.56
C ASP A 148 5.59 8.49 -13.81
N ASP A 149 4.56 9.12 -14.39
CA ASP A 149 3.24 9.27 -13.73
C ASP A 149 2.18 8.27 -14.25
N ILE A 150 2.54 7.36 -15.17
CA ILE A 150 1.54 6.55 -15.88
C ILE A 150 1.73 5.04 -15.75
N HIS A 151 2.96 4.56 -15.52
CA HIS A 151 3.21 3.14 -15.46
C HIS A 151 3.19 2.60 -14.02
N ILE A 152 2.87 1.33 -13.90
CA ILE A 152 3.11 0.50 -12.72
C ILE A 152 4.07 -0.62 -13.10
N PHE A 153 4.87 -1.07 -12.16
CA PHE A 153 5.81 -2.17 -12.41
C PHE A 153 5.37 -3.37 -11.59
N SER A 154 5.46 -4.54 -12.19
CA SER A 154 5.17 -5.79 -11.50
C SER A 154 6.12 -6.90 -11.92
N PHE A 155 6.26 -7.90 -11.08
CA PHE A 155 6.94 -9.15 -11.41
C PHE A 155 6.37 -10.30 -10.58
N ASP A 156 6.47 -11.51 -11.12
CA ASP A 156 6.09 -12.72 -10.43
C ASP A 156 7.27 -13.30 -9.65
N TYR A 157 6.98 -13.94 -8.53
CA TYR A 157 7.97 -14.65 -7.74
C TYR A 157 7.49 -16.03 -7.35
N GLN A 158 8.43 -16.97 -7.10
CA GLN A 158 8.12 -18.28 -6.56
C GLN A 158 8.92 -18.52 -5.28
N GLY A 159 8.29 -19.23 -4.36
CA GLY A 159 8.86 -19.53 -3.05
C GLY A 159 8.74 -18.36 -2.07
N GLN A 160 8.74 -18.69 -0.76
CA GLN A 160 8.63 -17.66 0.28
C GLN A 160 9.86 -16.73 0.34
N ASP A 161 11.01 -17.21 -0.12
CA ASP A 161 12.28 -16.47 -0.17
C ASP A 161 12.53 -15.81 -1.53
N PHE A 162 11.49 -15.62 -2.36
CA PHE A 162 11.62 -15.04 -3.71
C PHE A 162 12.65 -15.79 -4.56
N GLU A 163 12.66 -17.13 -4.50
CA GLU A 163 13.69 -17.98 -5.10
C GLU A 163 13.79 -17.83 -6.61
N ILE A 164 12.67 -17.67 -7.29
CA ILE A 164 12.58 -17.43 -8.74
C ILE A 164 11.88 -16.09 -8.93
N LEU A 165 12.42 -15.26 -9.84
CA LEU A 165 11.85 -13.98 -10.24
C LEU A 165 11.62 -14.06 -11.75
N GLU A 166 10.41 -13.73 -12.21
CA GLU A 166 10.03 -13.85 -13.62
C GLU A 166 8.96 -12.83 -14.00
N ASN A 167 8.67 -12.72 -15.29
CA ASN A 167 7.56 -11.95 -15.83
C ASN A 167 7.54 -10.47 -15.41
N PHE A 168 8.70 -9.79 -15.45
CA PHE A 168 8.71 -8.36 -15.20
C PHE A 168 7.87 -7.62 -16.26
N ALA A 169 6.95 -6.78 -15.81
CA ALA A 169 6.06 -6.00 -16.65
C ALA A 169 6.11 -4.50 -16.29
N ILE A 170 5.92 -3.66 -17.31
CA ILE A 170 5.70 -2.22 -17.22
C ILE A 170 4.34 -1.99 -17.87
N ASP A 171 3.32 -1.72 -17.05
CA ASP A 171 1.92 -1.58 -17.46
C ASP A 171 1.46 -0.13 -17.27
N GLY A 172 0.73 0.43 -18.28
CA GLY A 172 0.20 1.78 -18.21
C GLY A 172 -0.53 2.21 -19.46
#